data_195541356857a7146d2284fde64a533d
#
_entry.id   195541356857a7146d2284fde64a533d
#
_cell.length_a   1.000
_cell.length_b   1.000
_cell.length_c   1.000
_cell.angle_alpha   90.00
_cell.angle_beta   90.00
_cell.angle_gamma   90.00
#
_symmetry.space_group_name_H-M   'P 1'
#
loop_
_entity.id
_entity.type
_entity.pdbx_description
1 polymer ?
#
loop_
_entity_poly.entity_id
_entity_poly.type
_entity_poly.pdbx_seq_one_letter_code
_entity_poly.pdbx_strand_id
1 'polypeptide(L)'
;PEYRKISERFHKNPDQFQDAFARAWFKLLHRDMGPKTRYIGPESPEEVLIWQDPVPAGSTNYDVDRVKAKIEESGLSIQEMVETAWASASTYRHTDMRGGANGARIRLEPQKNWEVNKPDQLSKVLKKLEAIASETGASVADVIVLAGNVGIEKASGKKVPFTPGRGDATQEHTDVESFAVLEPEADGFRNYLKKNYTVTPEEFMLDRSHLLGLTAPEMTVLVGGMRAMGISSDDRGVFSDKGTLDNSFFTTLLDMKVKWEATGS
;
A
#
# COMPACT_ATOMS: atom_id res chain seq x y z
N PRO A 1 34.06 18.73 -2.81
CA PRO A 1 33.16 17.62 -2.89
C PRO A 1 32.85 17.02 -1.53
N GLU A 2 31.63 16.58 -1.33
CA GLU A 2 31.07 16.06 -0.09
C GLU A 2 31.88 14.91 0.52
N TYR A 3 32.24 13.93 -0.29
CA TYR A 3 33.01 12.76 0.18
C TYR A 3 34.33 13.12 0.85
N ARG A 4 35.02 14.18 0.42
CA ARG A 4 36.25 14.61 1.05
C ARG A 4 36.03 15.05 2.49
N LYS A 5 34.97 15.82 2.74
CA LYS A 5 34.61 16.30 4.09
C LYS A 5 34.31 15.12 5.03
N ILE A 6 33.57 14.13 4.53
CA ILE A 6 33.24 12.91 5.28
C ILE A 6 34.54 12.13 5.60
N SER A 7 35.43 11.92 4.61
CA SER A 7 36.68 11.22 4.78
C SER A 7 37.61 11.93 5.78
N GLU A 8 37.75 13.26 5.68
CA GLU A 8 38.54 14.05 6.62
C GLU A 8 37.97 13.99 8.06
N ARG A 9 36.64 13.96 8.23
CA ARG A 9 36.00 13.79 9.52
C ARG A 9 36.35 12.44 10.13
N PHE A 10 36.20 11.37 9.41
CA PHE A 10 36.46 10.02 9.90
C PHE A 10 37.94 9.75 10.10
N HIS A 11 38.83 10.33 9.27
CA HIS A 11 40.27 10.28 9.52
C HIS A 11 40.67 10.92 10.86
N LYS A 12 40.01 12.03 11.21
CA LYS A 12 40.28 12.75 12.48
C LYS A 12 39.60 12.11 13.70
N ASN A 13 38.55 11.31 13.48
CA ASN A 13 37.71 10.75 14.55
C ASN A 13 37.47 9.25 14.31
N PRO A 14 38.43 8.36 14.60
CA PRO A 14 38.33 6.93 14.37
C PRO A 14 37.11 6.27 15.03
N ASP A 15 36.76 6.69 16.24
CA ASP A 15 35.62 6.15 17.00
C ASP A 15 34.29 6.45 16.28
N GLN A 16 34.15 7.64 15.70
CA GLN A 16 32.98 7.99 14.89
C GLN A 16 32.89 7.13 13.61
N PHE A 17 34.03 6.80 13.03
CA PHE A 17 34.07 5.90 11.88
C PHE A 17 33.60 4.49 12.26
N GLN A 18 34.09 3.97 13.39
CA GLN A 18 33.72 2.63 13.86
C GLN A 18 32.22 2.52 14.16
N ASP A 19 31.65 3.51 14.86
CA ASP A 19 30.21 3.55 15.13
C ASP A 19 29.39 3.69 13.85
N ALA A 20 29.76 4.59 12.95
CA ALA A 20 29.09 4.77 11.68
C ALA A 20 29.13 3.51 10.80
N PHE A 21 30.27 2.79 10.81
CA PHE A 21 30.41 1.54 10.09
C PHE A 21 29.49 0.46 10.69
N ALA A 22 29.50 0.29 12.02
CA ALA A 22 28.67 -0.70 12.71
C ALA A 22 27.17 -0.47 12.44
N ARG A 23 26.73 0.79 12.47
CA ARG A 23 25.34 1.17 12.17
C ARG A 23 24.97 0.93 10.71
N ALA A 24 25.86 1.24 9.78
CA ALA A 24 25.64 0.98 8.35
C ALA A 24 25.60 -0.53 8.07
N TRP A 25 26.47 -1.29 8.71
CA TRP A 25 26.49 -2.75 8.63
C TRP A 25 25.21 -3.37 9.17
N PHE A 26 24.76 -2.92 10.34
CA PHE A 26 23.48 -3.36 10.91
C PHE A 26 22.31 -3.09 9.94
N LYS A 27 22.23 -1.86 9.39
CA LYS A 27 21.19 -1.52 8.41
C LYS A 27 21.24 -2.42 7.18
N LEU A 28 22.43 -2.67 6.63
CA LEU A 28 22.61 -3.52 5.45
C LEU A 28 22.05 -4.93 5.66
N LEU A 29 22.35 -5.51 6.84
CA LEU A 29 22.02 -6.91 7.14
C LEU A 29 20.57 -7.13 7.63
N HIS A 30 19.88 -6.07 8.05
CA HIS A 30 18.56 -6.20 8.69
C HIS A 30 17.44 -5.45 7.96
N ARG A 31 17.78 -4.77 6.85
CA ARG A 31 16.81 -3.97 6.12
C ARG A 31 15.67 -4.78 5.52
N ASP A 32 15.92 -6.01 5.15
CA ASP A 32 14.95 -6.93 4.54
C ASP A 32 14.14 -7.76 5.56
N MET A 33 14.37 -7.55 6.86
CA MET A 33 13.59 -8.23 7.90
C MET A 33 12.19 -7.63 8.12
N GLY A 34 11.92 -6.45 7.57
CA GLY A 34 10.70 -5.71 7.84
C GLY A 34 10.74 -4.99 9.19
N PRO A 35 9.59 -4.65 9.79
CA PRO A 35 9.54 -3.89 11.03
C PRO A 35 10.14 -4.68 12.22
N LYS A 36 10.66 -3.94 13.21
CA LYS A 36 11.32 -4.52 14.39
C LYS A 36 10.49 -5.59 15.13
N THR A 37 9.17 -5.51 15.07
CA THR A 37 8.25 -6.51 15.65
C THR A 37 8.41 -7.90 15.05
N ARG A 38 9.11 -8.05 13.94
CA ARG A 38 9.45 -9.34 13.31
C ARG A 38 10.78 -9.91 13.79
N TYR A 39 11.57 -9.13 14.53
CA TYR A 39 12.84 -9.61 15.07
C TYR A 39 12.58 -10.61 16.21
N ILE A 40 13.33 -11.68 16.23
CA ILE A 40 13.24 -12.73 17.24
C ILE A 40 14.60 -12.95 17.89
N GLY A 41 14.57 -13.34 19.15
CA GLY A 41 15.77 -13.69 19.92
C GLY A 41 16.20 -12.57 20.89
N PRO A 42 17.14 -12.92 21.81
CA PRO A 42 17.56 -12.03 22.88
C PRO A 42 18.45 -10.88 22.40
N GLU A 43 19.05 -10.99 21.23
CA GLU A 43 19.95 -9.99 20.65
C GLU A 43 19.21 -8.88 19.85
N SER A 44 17.87 -8.86 19.87
CA SER A 44 17.12 -7.80 19.22
C SER A 44 17.42 -6.45 19.86
N PRO A 45 17.97 -5.46 19.10
CA PRO A 45 18.32 -4.16 19.67
C PRO A 45 17.10 -3.43 20.23
N GLU A 46 17.26 -2.71 21.34
CA GLU A 46 16.19 -1.89 21.90
C GLU A 46 15.94 -0.63 21.06
N GLU A 47 17.01 -0.07 20.48
CA GLU A 47 16.94 1.12 19.63
C GLU A 47 16.02 0.91 18.44
N VAL A 48 15.13 1.88 18.19
CA VAL A 48 14.25 1.92 17.03
C VAL A 48 14.77 2.95 16.06
N LEU A 49 15.12 2.50 14.86
CA LEU A 49 15.72 3.35 13.82
C LEU A 49 14.69 3.71 12.75
N ILE A 50 14.75 4.92 12.23
CA ILE A 50 13.76 5.42 11.26
C ILE A 50 13.67 4.55 9.99
N TRP A 51 14.79 3.99 9.54
CA TRP A 51 14.82 3.12 8.36
C TRP A 51 14.12 1.75 8.56
N GLN A 52 13.76 1.41 9.80
CA GLN A 52 12.97 0.21 10.12
C GLN A 52 11.46 0.44 9.91
N ASP A 53 11.06 1.61 9.42
CA ASP A 53 9.67 2.02 9.22
C ASP A 53 8.80 1.77 10.46
N PRO A 54 9.16 2.34 11.63
CA PRO A 54 8.53 2.01 12.89
C PRO A 54 7.03 2.34 12.90
N VAL A 55 6.25 1.43 13.45
CA VAL A 55 4.81 1.60 13.65
C VAL A 55 4.48 1.28 15.10
N PRO A 56 3.76 2.17 15.82
CA PRO A 56 3.25 1.87 17.14
C PRO A 56 2.30 0.67 17.11
N ALA A 57 2.20 -0.06 18.22
CA ALA A 57 1.23 -1.14 18.33
C ALA A 57 -0.20 -0.59 18.19
N GLY A 58 -1.02 -1.26 17.38
CA GLY A 58 -2.43 -0.94 17.24
C GLY A 58 -3.28 -1.55 18.35
N SER A 59 -4.46 -0.98 18.55
CA SER A 59 -5.46 -1.56 19.44
C SER A 59 -6.18 -2.71 18.75
N THR A 60 -6.47 -3.77 19.48
CA THR A 60 -7.39 -4.83 19.07
C THR A 60 -8.71 -4.77 19.85
N ASN A 61 -8.84 -3.81 20.77
CA ASN A 61 -9.97 -3.68 21.67
C ASN A 61 -10.98 -2.64 21.14
N TYR A 62 -11.65 -2.98 20.05
CA TYR A 62 -12.76 -2.22 19.48
C TYR A 62 -13.75 -3.17 18.81
N ASP A 63 -14.98 -2.70 18.60
CA ASP A 63 -16.02 -3.47 17.93
C ASP A 63 -15.89 -3.34 16.40
N VAL A 64 -15.45 -4.42 15.75
CA VAL A 64 -15.26 -4.49 14.28
C VAL A 64 -16.58 -4.29 13.54
N ASP A 65 -17.70 -4.85 14.03
CA ASP A 65 -18.99 -4.73 13.36
C ASP A 65 -19.51 -3.29 13.44
N ARG A 66 -19.26 -2.60 14.55
CA ARG A 66 -19.56 -1.17 14.69
C ARG A 66 -18.75 -0.33 13.71
N VAL A 67 -17.45 -0.63 13.53
CA VAL A 67 -16.62 0.06 12.53
C VAL A 67 -17.17 -0.14 11.13
N LYS A 68 -17.51 -1.39 10.76
CA LYS A 68 -18.10 -1.71 9.45
C LYS A 68 -19.40 -0.94 9.21
N ALA A 69 -20.31 -0.92 10.20
CA ALA A 69 -21.57 -0.18 10.10
C ALA A 69 -21.33 1.33 9.85
N LYS A 70 -20.36 1.93 10.55
CA LYS A 70 -19.99 3.34 10.33
C LYS A 70 -19.41 3.59 8.94
N ILE A 71 -18.62 2.66 8.43
CA ILE A 71 -18.12 2.75 7.05
C ILE A 71 -19.28 2.66 6.05
N GLU A 72 -20.24 1.78 6.26
CA GLU A 72 -21.42 1.66 5.40
C GLU A 72 -22.29 2.93 5.38
N GLU A 73 -22.44 3.59 6.53
CA GLU A 73 -23.16 4.85 6.70
C GLU A 73 -22.40 6.07 6.14
N SER A 74 -21.09 5.95 5.87
CA SER A 74 -20.25 7.07 5.46
C SER A 74 -20.59 7.67 4.10
N GLY A 75 -21.36 6.95 3.26
CA GLY A 75 -21.65 7.35 1.90
C GLY A 75 -20.46 7.30 0.95
N LEU A 76 -19.41 6.55 1.29
CA LEU A 76 -18.32 6.25 0.37
C LEU A 76 -18.76 5.21 -0.67
N SER A 77 -18.34 5.40 -1.91
CA SER A 77 -18.59 4.42 -2.98
C SER A 77 -17.69 3.19 -2.81
N ILE A 78 -18.06 2.07 -3.46
CA ILE A 78 -17.25 0.86 -3.50
C ILE A 78 -15.86 1.18 -4.06
N GLN A 79 -15.79 1.97 -5.14
CA GLN A 79 -14.53 2.38 -5.76
C GLN A 79 -13.66 3.17 -4.79
N GLU A 80 -14.19 4.20 -4.12
CA GLU A 80 -13.45 5.01 -3.14
C GLU A 80 -12.88 4.16 -2.01
N MET A 81 -13.66 3.22 -1.48
CA MET A 81 -13.24 2.32 -0.39
C MET A 81 -12.15 1.34 -0.83
N VAL A 82 -12.37 0.63 -1.91
CA VAL A 82 -11.45 -0.42 -2.38
C VAL A 82 -10.17 0.20 -2.94
N GLU A 83 -10.26 1.29 -3.70
CA GLU A 83 -9.09 1.98 -4.25
C GLU A 83 -8.18 2.55 -3.16
N THR A 84 -8.76 3.13 -2.10
CA THR A 84 -7.99 3.64 -0.95
C THR A 84 -7.31 2.50 -0.19
N ALA A 85 -8.00 1.40 0.06
CA ALA A 85 -7.42 0.22 0.73
C ALA A 85 -6.30 -0.40 -0.12
N TRP A 86 -6.51 -0.53 -1.43
CA TRP A 86 -5.48 -0.98 -2.37
C TRP A 86 -4.26 -0.06 -2.34
N ALA A 87 -4.46 1.24 -2.48
CA ALA A 87 -3.39 2.23 -2.46
C ALA A 87 -2.55 2.18 -1.17
N SER A 88 -3.20 1.92 -0.03
CA SER A 88 -2.53 1.74 1.26
C SER A 88 -1.73 0.44 1.31
N ALA A 89 -2.31 -0.67 0.87
CA ALA A 89 -1.72 -2.00 1.01
C ALA A 89 -0.65 -2.30 -0.06
N SER A 90 -0.84 -1.81 -1.29
CA SER A 90 -0.05 -2.21 -2.44
C SER A 90 1.37 -1.64 -2.49
N THR A 91 1.76 -0.79 -1.55
CA THR A 91 3.16 -0.40 -1.36
C THR A 91 4.04 -1.51 -0.78
N TYR A 92 3.42 -2.59 -0.27
CA TYR A 92 4.15 -3.71 0.30
C TYR A 92 5.07 -4.37 -0.74
N ARG A 93 6.29 -4.68 -0.30
CA ARG A 93 7.27 -5.45 -1.07
C ARG A 93 7.66 -6.68 -0.28
N HIS A 94 7.41 -7.85 -0.86
CA HIS A 94 7.75 -9.13 -0.22
C HIS A 94 9.27 -9.33 -0.07
N THR A 95 10.06 -8.68 -0.93
CA THR A 95 11.52 -8.81 -0.97
C THR A 95 12.23 -8.23 0.26
N ASP A 96 11.71 -7.13 0.81
CA ASP A 96 12.28 -6.44 1.98
C ASP A 96 11.24 -6.12 3.05
N MET A 97 10.01 -6.61 2.86
CA MET A 97 8.88 -6.47 3.80
C MET A 97 8.55 -5.02 4.18
N ARG A 98 8.89 -4.08 3.32
CA ARG A 98 8.56 -2.66 3.48
C ARG A 98 7.19 -2.33 2.91
N GLY A 99 6.65 -1.20 3.35
CA GLY A 99 5.35 -0.70 2.91
C GLY A 99 4.17 -1.47 3.51
N GLY A 100 3.05 -1.44 2.82
CA GLY A 100 1.81 -2.10 3.24
C GLY A 100 0.89 -1.22 4.08
N ALA A 101 -0.26 -1.78 4.44
CA ALA A 101 -1.33 -1.07 5.12
C ALA A 101 -1.00 -0.68 6.57
N ASN A 102 -0.09 -1.42 7.23
CA ASN A 102 0.29 -1.12 8.61
C ASN A 102 1.01 0.23 8.71
N GLY A 103 0.56 1.08 9.62
CA GLY A 103 1.07 2.45 9.76
C GLY A 103 0.20 3.51 9.08
N ALA A 104 -0.74 3.13 8.21
CA ALA A 104 -1.58 4.06 7.43
C ALA A 104 -0.78 5.21 6.79
N ARG A 105 0.42 4.93 6.25
CA ARG A 105 1.30 5.95 5.68
C ARG A 105 0.74 6.63 4.44
N ILE A 106 -0.32 6.08 3.87
CA ILE A 106 -1.07 6.73 2.79
C ILE A 106 -1.59 8.14 3.15
N ARG A 107 -1.74 8.45 4.44
CA ARG A 107 -2.13 9.80 4.93
C ARG A 107 -0.94 10.72 5.18
N LEU A 108 0.30 10.23 5.02
CA LEU A 108 1.54 10.93 5.31
C LEU A 108 2.36 11.21 4.03
N GLU A 109 3.32 12.13 4.14
CA GLU A 109 4.33 12.32 3.10
C GLU A 109 5.26 11.09 3.03
N PRO A 110 5.67 10.67 1.81
CA PRO A 110 5.32 11.25 0.50
C PRO A 110 4.05 10.66 -0.10
N GLN A 111 3.51 9.57 0.45
CA GLN A 111 2.52 8.69 -0.18
C GLN A 111 1.17 9.38 -0.45
N LYS A 112 0.76 10.31 0.42
CA LYS A 112 -0.52 11.03 0.26
C LYS A 112 -0.57 11.88 -1.02
N ASN A 113 0.58 12.30 -1.55
CA ASN A 113 0.70 13.17 -2.71
C ASN A 113 1.03 12.43 -4.01
N TRP A 114 1.19 11.11 -3.98
CA TRP A 114 1.43 10.35 -5.21
C TRP A 114 0.22 10.43 -6.14
N GLU A 115 0.48 10.77 -7.40
CA GLU A 115 -0.55 10.95 -8.42
C GLU A 115 -1.48 9.73 -8.55
N VAL A 116 -0.90 8.53 -8.52
CA VAL A 116 -1.64 7.26 -8.58
C VAL A 116 -2.69 7.09 -7.48
N ASN A 117 -2.54 7.81 -6.37
CA ASN A 117 -3.46 7.77 -5.23
C ASN A 117 -4.59 8.81 -5.33
N LYS A 118 -4.62 9.62 -6.40
CA LYS A 118 -5.66 10.65 -6.62
C LYS A 118 -5.81 11.55 -5.38
N PRO A 119 -4.84 12.45 -5.07
CA PRO A 119 -4.75 13.15 -3.79
C PRO A 119 -6.04 13.82 -3.32
N ASP A 120 -6.80 14.43 -4.22
CA ASP A 120 -8.06 15.11 -3.88
C ASP A 120 -9.14 14.13 -3.41
N GLN A 121 -9.32 13.02 -4.14
CA GLN A 121 -10.22 11.94 -3.76
C GLN A 121 -9.76 11.30 -2.45
N LEU A 122 -8.48 10.99 -2.36
CA LEU A 122 -7.87 10.39 -1.18
C LEU A 122 -8.10 11.24 0.08
N SER A 123 -7.88 12.56 -0.01
CA SER A 123 -8.10 13.48 1.11
C SER A 123 -9.56 13.46 1.60
N LYS A 124 -10.52 13.44 0.67
CA LYS A 124 -11.95 13.32 0.99
C LYS A 124 -12.26 12.01 1.71
N VAL A 125 -11.72 10.89 1.22
CA VAL A 125 -11.96 9.56 1.81
C VAL A 125 -11.31 9.47 3.18
N LEU A 126 -10.04 9.86 3.31
CA LEU A 126 -9.30 9.80 4.57
C LEU A 126 -9.98 10.60 5.66
N LYS A 127 -10.49 11.80 5.36
CA LYS A 127 -11.22 12.62 6.33
C LYS A 127 -12.39 11.88 6.98
N LYS A 128 -13.11 11.06 6.20
CA LYS A 128 -14.22 10.23 6.73
C LYS A 128 -13.70 9.05 7.55
N LEU A 129 -12.68 8.34 7.04
CA LEU A 129 -12.12 7.17 7.71
C LEU A 129 -11.41 7.53 9.03
N GLU A 130 -10.71 8.66 9.07
CA GLU A 130 -10.09 9.19 10.29
C GLU A 130 -11.15 9.58 11.36
N ALA A 131 -12.27 10.15 10.94
CA ALA A 131 -13.38 10.44 11.84
C ALA A 131 -13.98 9.15 12.45
N ILE A 132 -14.16 8.11 11.63
CA ILE A 132 -14.63 6.79 12.10
C ILE A 132 -13.61 6.17 13.06
N ALA A 133 -12.33 6.23 12.76
CA ALA A 133 -11.26 5.75 13.61
C ALA A 133 -11.31 6.42 15.00
N SER A 134 -11.41 7.74 15.02
CA SER A 134 -11.53 8.53 16.27
C SER A 134 -12.77 8.18 17.07
N GLU A 135 -13.91 7.94 16.42
CA GLU A 135 -15.19 7.60 17.10
C GLU A 135 -15.20 6.17 17.66
N THR A 136 -14.51 5.25 17.01
CA THR A 136 -14.59 3.82 17.35
C THR A 136 -13.42 3.30 18.17
N GLY A 137 -12.32 4.06 18.24
CA GLY A 137 -11.07 3.65 18.90
C GLY A 137 -10.23 2.66 18.08
N ALA A 138 -10.62 2.40 16.82
CA ALA A 138 -9.80 1.65 15.88
C ALA A 138 -8.66 2.52 15.33
N SER A 139 -7.56 1.91 14.89
CA SER A 139 -6.54 2.64 14.12
C SER A 139 -7.06 3.05 12.75
N VAL A 140 -6.54 4.13 12.19
CA VAL A 140 -6.85 4.52 10.81
C VAL A 140 -6.42 3.42 9.82
N ALA A 141 -5.30 2.74 10.10
CA ALA A 141 -4.83 1.60 9.29
C ALA A 141 -5.88 0.47 9.24
N ASP A 142 -6.46 0.10 10.37
CA ASP A 142 -7.50 -0.94 10.41
C ASP A 142 -8.80 -0.46 9.74
N VAL A 143 -9.19 0.80 9.94
CA VAL A 143 -10.38 1.37 9.29
C VAL A 143 -10.23 1.41 7.76
N ILE A 144 -9.05 1.73 7.23
CA ILE A 144 -8.79 1.69 5.78
C ILE A 144 -8.93 0.26 5.24
N VAL A 145 -8.38 -0.73 5.91
CA VAL A 145 -8.50 -2.15 5.50
C VAL A 145 -9.95 -2.61 5.57
N LEU A 146 -10.66 -2.26 6.64
CA LEU A 146 -12.09 -2.57 6.78
C LEU A 146 -12.94 -1.88 5.71
N ALA A 147 -12.60 -0.66 5.31
CA ALA A 147 -13.29 0.01 4.19
C ALA A 147 -13.15 -0.78 2.89
N GLY A 148 -11.95 -1.28 2.58
CA GLY A 148 -11.75 -2.20 1.45
C GLY A 148 -12.60 -3.47 1.56
N ASN A 149 -12.61 -4.09 2.74
CA ASN A 149 -13.43 -5.28 2.99
C ASN A 149 -14.92 -5.00 2.78
N VAL A 150 -15.46 -3.91 3.35
CA VAL A 150 -16.85 -3.49 3.18
C VAL A 150 -17.18 -3.25 1.70
N GLY A 151 -16.27 -2.61 0.96
CA GLY A 151 -16.44 -2.41 -0.49
C GLY A 151 -16.55 -3.72 -1.25
N ILE A 152 -15.66 -4.69 -0.96
CA ILE A 152 -15.69 -6.03 -1.58
C ILE A 152 -16.91 -6.82 -1.13
N GLU A 153 -17.28 -6.78 0.15
CA GLU A 153 -18.47 -7.45 0.68
C GLU A 153 -19.76 -6.94 0.02
N LYS A 154 -19.87 -5.62 -0.17
CA LYS A 154 -20.99 -5.02 -0.92
C LYS A 154 -21.02 -5.45 -2.39
N ALA A 155 -19.85 -5.51 -3.05
CA ALA A 155 -19.76 -5.86 -4.46
C ALA A 155 -20.03 -7.34 -4.74
N SER A 156 -19.65 -8.23 -3.81
CA SER A 156 -19.65 -9.69 -4.02
C SER A 156 -20.72 -10.44 -3.24
N GLY A 157 -21.27 -9.86 -2.17
CA GLY A 157 -22.12 -10.55 -1.21
C GLY A 157 -21.37 -11.60 -0.35
N LYS A 158 -20.04 -11.59 -0.36
CA LYS A 158 -19.21 -12.54 0.38
C LYS A 158 -18.45 -11.83 1.51
N LYS A 159 -18.37 -12.47 2.67
CA LYS A 159 -17.58 -11.94 3.80
C LYS A 159 -16.09 -12.04 3.50
N VAL A 160 -15.35 -10.98 3.86
CA VAL A 160 -13.89 -10.91 3.76
C VAL A 160 -13.29 -11.06 5.15
N PRO A 161 -12.35 -12.01 5.36
CA PRO A 161 -11.65 -12.15 6.64
C PRO A 161 -10.91 -10.88 7.03
N PHE A 162 -10.85 -10.62 8.34
CA PHE A 162 -10.15 -9.47 8.89
C PHE A 162 -9.45 -9.83 10.20
N THR A 163 -8.24 -9.29 10.36
CA THR A 163 -7.48 -9.38 11.63
C THR A 163 -7.11 -7.97 12.06
N PRO A 164 -7.55 -7.53 13.25
CA PRO A 164 -7.23 -6.21 13.80
C PRO A 164 -5.81 -6.12 14.33
N GLY A 165 -5.36 -4.89 14.65
CA GLY A 165 -4.12 -4.65 15.40
C GLY A 165 -3.05 -3.89 14.61
N ARG A 166 -3.37 -3.33 13.43
CA ARG A 166 -2.48 -2.38 12.76
C ARG A 166 -2.42 -1.09 13.57
N GLY A 167 -1.23 -0.49 13.63
CA GLY A 167 -1.03 0.82 14.25
C GLY A 167 -0.95 1.93 13.22
N ASP A 168 -0.91 3.17 13.71
CA ASP A 168 -0.79 4.37 12.88
C ASP A 168 0.59 4.99 13.07
N ALA A 169 1.37 5.08 12.01
CA ALA A 169 2.64 5.79 12.02
C ALA A 169 2.41 7.31 12.02
N THR A 170 3.40 8.05 12.50
CA THR A 170 3.46 9.50 12.37
C THR A 170 4.43 9.91 11.28
N GLN A 171 4.49 11.20 10.96
CA GLN A 171 5.44 11.71 9.98
C GLN A 171 6.89 11.51 10.46
N GLU A 172 7.14 11.64 11.75
CA GLU A 172 8.46 11.41 12.37
C GLU A 172 8.91 9.95 12.30
N HIS A 173 7.97 9.02 12.19
CA HIS A 173 8.22 7.59 11.97
C HIS A 173 8.43 7.23 10.49
N THR A 174 8.37 8.20 9.59
CA THR A 174 8.43 7.98 8.15
C THR A 174 9.68 8.61 7.55
N ASP A 175 10.61 7.78 7.09
CA ASP A 175 11.77 8.19 6.32
C ASP A 175 11.32 8.53 4.89
N VAL A 176 10.99 9.81 4.66
CA VAL A 176 10.38 10.31 3.43
C VAL A 176 11.22 9.98 2.20
N GLU A 177 12.54 10.19 2.26
CA GLU A 177 13.43 9.94 1.12
C GLU A 177 13.48 8.45 0.75
N SER A 178 13.64 7.58 1.77
CA SER A 178 13.69 6.16 1.53
C SER A 178 12.32 5.56 1.23
N PHE A 179 11.24 6.20 1.67
CA PHE A 179 9.86 5.77 1.38
C PHE A 179 9.41 6.14 -0.04
N ALA A 180 9.98 7.19 -0.63
CA ALA A 180 9.68 7.62 -2.00
C ALA A 180 9.92 6.51 -3.04
N VAL A 181 10.88 5.60 -2.80
CA VAL A 181 11.14 4.47 -3.71
C VAL A 181 10.00 3.44 -3.78
N LEU A 182 9.00 3.55 -2.91
CA LEU A 182 7.79 2.71 -2.95
C LEU A 182 6.70 3.30 -3.86
N GLU A 183 6.88 4.51 -4.40
CA GLU A 183 5.96 5.08 -5.38
C GLU A 183 5.92 4.20 -6.62
N PRO A 184 4.74 3.72 -7.04
CA PRO A 184 4.65 2.88 -8.22
C PRO A 184 4.87 3.70 -9.50
N GLU A 185 5.79 3.25 -10.33
CA GLU A 185 5.95 3.75 -11.71
C GLU A 185 4.80 3.27 -12.60
N ALA A 186 4.28 2.09 -12.29
CA ALA A 186 3.09 1.51 -12.89
C ALA A 186 2.29 0.71 -11.86
N ASP A 187 0.98 0.69 -12.02
CA ASP A 187 0.08 -0.18 -11.27
C ASP A 187 -1.00 -0.74 -12.20
N GLY A 188 -0.72 -1.86 -12.82
CA GLY A 188 -1.63 -2.52 -13.75
C GLY A 188 -2.96 -2.93 -13.13
N PHE A 189 -3.02 -3.12 -11.80
CA PHE A 189 -4.28 -3.40 -11.09
C PHE A 189 -5.24 -2.21 -11.13
N ARG A 190 -4.70 -0.98 -11.09
CA ARG A 190 -5.46 0.28 -11.26
C ARG A 190 -5.38 0.84 -12.68
N ASN A 191 -4.76 0.11 -13.62
CA ASN A 191 -4.52 0.56 -14.99
C ASN A 191 -3.77 1.91 -15.08
N TYR A 192 -2.77 2.09 -14.21
CA TYR A 192 -1.96 3.30 -14.09
C TYR A 192 -0.56 3.10 -14.65
N LEU A 193 -0.11 4.06 -15.43
CA LEU A 193 1.27 4.18 -15.89
C LEU A 193 1.69 5.66 -15.77
N LYS A 194 2.76 5.92 -15.01
CA LYS A 194 3.20 7.28 -14.68
C LYS A 194 3.69 8.05 -15.91
N LYS A 195 4.41 7.37 -16.79
CA LYS A 195 4.94 7.90 -18.06
C LYS A 195 5.26 6.76 -19.01
N ASN A 196 5.56 7.09 -20.25
CA ASN A 196 6.03 6.10 -21.21
C ASN A 196 7.42 5.58 -20.82
N TYR A 197 7.56 4.27 -20.78
CA TYR A 197 8.80 3.56 -20.51
C TYR A 197 9.16 2.66 -21.69
N THR A 198 10.42 2.20 -21.74
CA THR A 198 10.86 1.16 -22.66
C THR A 198 10.42 -0.24 -22.22
N VAL A 199 10.12 -0.40 -20.93
CA VAL A 199 9.54 -1.62 -20.33
C VAL A 199 8.04 -1.64 -20.59
N THR A 200 7.50 -2.80 -20.97
CA THR A 200 6.08 -2.90 -21.30
C THR A 200 5.20 -2.87 -20.03
N PRO A 201 3.93 -2.43 -20.13
CA PRO A 201 2.99 -2.49 -19.00
C PRO A 201 2.82 -3.88 -18.42
N GLU A 202 2.92 -4.93 -19.22
CA GLU A 202 2.82 -6.34 -18.81
C GLU A 202 4.02 -6.76 -17.95
N GLU A 203 5.22 -6.31 -18.28
CA GLU A 203 6.43 -6.55 -17.47
C GLU A 203 6.34 -5.84 -16.13
N PHE A 204 5.89 -4.60 -16.08
CA PHE A 204 5.60 -3.89 -14.83
C PHE A 204 4.53 -4.59 -14.00
N MET A 205 3.50 -5.14 -14.65
CA MET A 205 2.44 -5.89 -13.96
C MET A 205 2.98 -7.15 -13.30
N LEU A 206 3.85 -7.87 -14.00
CA LEU A 206 4.49 -9.09 -13.49
C LEU A 206 5.43 -8.77 -12.33
N ASP A 207 6.26 -7.74 -12.46
CA ASP A 207 7.15 -7.26 -11.39
C ASP A 207 6.34 -6.87 -10.13
N ARG A 208 5.27 -6.10 -10.34
CA ARG A 208 4.38 -5.70 -9.24
C ARG A 208 3.77 -6.91 -8.53
N SER A 209 3.33 -7.91 -9.29
CA SER A 209 2.77 -9.14 -8.73
C SER A 209 3.80 -9.90 -7.90
N HIS A 210 5.04 -9.99 -8.37
CA HIS A 210 6.14 -10.61 -7.62
C HIS A 210 6.45 -9.84 -6.32
N LEU A 211 6.52 -8.49 -6.37
CA LEU A 211 6.73 -7.68 -5.18
C LEU A 211 5.61 -7.85 -4.14
N LEU A 212 4.38 -8.06 -4.58
CA LEU A 212 3.23 -8.34 -3.70
C LEU A 212 3.16 -9.80 -3.24
N GLY A 213 4.01 -10.68 -3.76
CA GLY A 213 3.98 -12.11 -3.47
C GLY A 213 2.78 -12.85 -4.07
N LEU A 214 2.22 -12.33 -5.17
CA LEU A 214 1.04 -12.89 -5.84
C LEU A 214 1.42 -13.97 -6.84
N THR A 215 0.60 -15.02 -6.90
CA THR A 215 0.62 -16.03 -7.95
C THR A 215 -0.10 -15.53 -9.21
N ALA A 216 0.10 -16.16 -10.35
CA ALA A 216 -0.57 -15.81 -11.60
C ALA A 216 -2.11 -15.85 -11.52
N PRO A 217 -2.75 -16.88 -10.90
CA PRO A 217 -4.19 -16.84 -10.66
C PRO A 217 -4.65 -15.66 -9.79
N GLU A 218 -3.92 -15.33 -8.72
CA GLU A 218 -4.24 -14.19 -7.85
C GLU A 218 -4.10 -12.86 -8.60
N MET A 219 -3.04 -12.68 -9.39
CA MET A 219 -2.88 -11.53 -10.28
C MET A 219 -4.09 -11.38 -11.21
N THR A 220 -4.49 -12.46 -11.86
CA THR A 220 -5.60 -12.48 -12.83
C THR A 220 -6.93 -12.09 -12.19
N VAL A 221 -7.27 -12.69 -11.04
CA VAL A 221 -8.57 -12.40 -10.38
C VAL A 221 -8.60 -10.99 -9.80
N LEU A 222 -7.47 -10.47 -9.32
CA LEU A 222 -7.40 -9.09 -8.83
C LEU A 222 -7.58 -8.07 -9.94
N VAL A 223 -6.94 -8.26 -11.11
CA VAL A 223 -7.17 -7.39 -12.28
C VAL A 223 -8.62 -7.40 -12.69
N GLY A 224 -9.21 -8.59 -12.90
CA GLY A 224 -10.59 -8.73 -13.30
C GLY A 224 -11.56 -8.14 -12.29
N GLY A 225 -11.33 -8.38 -11.01
CA GLY A 225 -12.15 -7.83 -9.92
C GLY A 225 -12.08 -6.29 -9.84
N MET A 226 -10.89 -5.71 -9.98
CA MET A 226 -10.72 -4.25 -10.01
C MET A 226 -11.52 -3.65 -11.17
N ARG A 227 -11.45 -4.23 -12.38
CA ARG A 227 -12.21 -3.76 -13.55
C ARG A 227 -13.72 -3.91 -13.35
N ALA A 228 -14.19 -5.05 -12.81
CA ALA A 228 -15.60 -5.28 -12.52
C ALA A 228 -16.16 -4.27 -11.51
N MET A 229 -15.37 -3.89 -10.51
CA MET A 229 -15.75 -2.85 -9.53
C MET A 229 -15.60 -1.42 -10.06
N GLY A 230 -15.10 -1.21 -11.27
CA GLY A 230 -14.91 0.10 -11.86
C GLY A 230 -13.63 0.80 -11.42
N ILE A 231 -12.64 0.06 -10.91
CA ILE A 231 -11.35 0.62 -10.50
C ILE A 231 -10.38 0.55 -11.67
N SER A 232 -10.16 1.69 -12.30
CA SER A 232 -9.25 1.86 -13.43
C SER A 232 -8.94 3.35 -13.62
N SER A 233 -7.76 3.68 -14.14
CA SER A 233 -7.47 5.03 -14.60
C SER A 233 -8.32 5.35 -15.83
N ASP A 234 -9.00 6.48 -15.79
CA ASP A 234 -9.85 6.97 -16.89
C ASP A 234 -10.95 5.98 -17.34
N ASP A 235 -11.43 5.13 -16.44
CA ASP A 235 -12.44 4.10 -16.69
C ASP A 235 -12.09 3.12 -17.82
N ARG A 236 -10.84 3.04 -18.24
CA ARG A 236 -10.40 2.13 -19.32
C ARG A 236 -10.51 0.66 -18.88
N GLY A 237 -11.02 -0.20 -19.78
CA GLY A 237 -11.17 -1.62 -19.51
C GLY A 237 -12.30 -1.96 -18.52
N VAL A 238 -13.22 -1.04 -18.27
CA VAL A 238 -14.39 -1.26 -17.42
C VAL A 238 -15.61 -1.48 -18.33
N PHE A 239 -16.25 -2.66 -18.24
CA PHE A 239 -17.30 -3.10 -19.18
C PHE A 239 -18.63 -3.45 -18.53
N SER A 240 -18.70 -3.44 -17.20
CA SER A 240 -19.86 -3.85 -16.44
C SER A 240 -20.45 -2.71 -15.64
N ASP A 241 -21.60 -2.95 -15.02
CA ASP A 241 -22.16 -2.06 -14.03
C ASP A 241 -21.18 -1.94 -12.87
N LYS A 242 -20.58 -0.76 -12.74
CA LYS A 242 -19.56 -0.44 -11.75
C LYS A 242 -20.05 -0.78 -10.34
N GLY A 243 -19.25 -1.54 -9.61
CA GLY A 243 -19.53 -1.87 -8.22
C GLY A 243 -20.08 -3.27 -7.96
N THR A 244 -20.17 -4.11 -8.97
CA THR A 244 -20.52 -5.54 -8.82
C THR A 244 -19.29 -6.39 -9.11
N LEU A 245 -18.95 -7.28 -8.19
CA LEU A 245 -17.87 -8.24 -8.37
C LEU A 245 -18.44 -9.55 -8.97
N ASP A 246 -18.48 -9.61 -10.28
CA ASP A 246 -18.95 -10.75 -11.05
C ASP A 246 -17.91 -11.17 -12.12
N ASN A 247 -18.28 -12.09 -12.99
CA ASN A 247 -17.41 -12.62 -14.04
C ASN A 247 -17.52 -11.87 -15.39
N SER A 248 -18.19 -10.73 -15.42
CA SER A 248 -18.44 -9.95 -16.66
C SER A 248 -17.14 -9.56 -17.37
N PHE A 249 -16.11 -9.17 -16.61
CA PHE A 249 -14.79 -8.87 -17.17
C PHE A 249 -14.22 -10.06 -17.95
N PHE A 250 -14.23 -11.26 -17.36
CA PHE A 250 -13.68 -12.45 -17.99
C PHE A 250 -14.54 -12.94 -19.17
N THR A 251 -15.87 -12.80 -19.08
CA THR A 251 -16.77 -13.09 -20.18
C THR A 251 -16.45 -12.21 -21.40
N THR A 252 -16.26 -10.90 -21.15
CA THR A 252 -15.91 -9.94 -22.21
C THR A 252 -14.49 -10.18 -22.75
N LEU A 253 -13.52 -10.50 -21.86
CA LEU A 253 -12.15 -10.77 -22.23
C LEU A 253 -12.03 -11.97 -23.19
N LEU A 254 -12.83 -12.98 -22.99
CA LEU A 254 -12.83 -14.23 -23.77
C LEU A 254 -13.76 -14.19 -25.00
N ASP A 255 -14.57 -13.14 -25.17
CA ASP A 255 -15.47 -13.02 -26.33
C ASP A 255 -14.64 -12.65 -27.57
N MET A 256 -14.57 -13.59 -28.51
CA MET A 256 -13.86 -13.41 -29.79
C MET A 256 -14.45 -12.31 -30.69
N LYS A 257 -15.61 -11.74 -30.35
CA LYS A 257 -16.21 -10.60 -31.05
C LYS A 257 -15.71 -9.26 -30.52
N VAL A 258 -15.07 -9.26 -29.34
CA VAL A 258 -14.52 -8.05 -28.72
C VAL A 258 -13.09 -7.85 -29.19
N LYS A 259 -12.82 -6.64 -29.69
CA LYS A 259 -11.46 -6.21 -30.04
C LYS A 259 -10.89 -5.35 -28.91
N TRP A 260 -9.72 -5.72 -28.45
CA TRP A 260 -8.97 -4.96 -27.46
C TRP A 260 -7.95 -4.06 -28.15
N GLU A 261 -7.91 -2.81 -27.75
CA GLU A 261 -6.94 -1.82 -28.26
C GLU A 261 -6.24 -1.15 -27.10
N ALA A 262 -4.89 -1.05 -27.20
CA ALA A 262 -4.12 -0.22 -26.29
C ALA A 262 -4.43 1.25 -26.54
N THR A 263 -4.67 2.01 -25.48
CA THR A 263 -4.99 3.45 -25.55
C THR A 263 -3.79 4.33 -25.23
N GLY A 264 -2.63 3.94 -25.61
CA GLY A 264 -1.37 4.65 -25.42
C GLY A 264 -0.21 3.67 -25.31
N SER A 265 0.92 4.08 -25.77
CA SER A 265 2.20 3.39 -25.66
C SER A 265 3.00 3.96 -24.49
#